data_f80db48b8e17dd27baa83f0fa8b36907
#
_entry.id   f80db48b8e17dd27baa83f0fa8b36907
#
_cell.length_a   1.000
_cell.length_b   1.000
_cell.length_c   1.000
_cell.angle_alpha   90.00
_cell.angle_beta   90.00
_cell.angle_gamma   90.00
#
_symmetry.space_group_name_H-M   'P 1'
#
loop_
_entity.id
_entity.type
_entity.pdbx_description
1 polymer ?
#
loop_
_entity_poly.entity_id
_entity_poly.type
_entity_poly.pdbx_seq_one_letter_code
_entity_poly.pdbx_strand_id
1 'polypeptide(L)'
;MEARDYAIKYPLDAVHVEKFAELIGKPKTAVEEMIKARKLPVIELRDPNKPNARAGERWVYIPEFNRAVREAYYNRPVEQRDAWLLWMGL
;
A
#
# COMPACT_ATOMS: atom_id res chain seq x y z
N MET A 1 -8.10 -2.25 -27.94
CA MET A 1 -7.53 -1.82 -26.64
C MET A 1 -6.31 -2.66 -26.32
N GLU A 2 -5.28 -2.01 -25.91
CA GLU A 2 -4.08 -2.73 -25.52
C GLU A 2 -4.16 -3.24 -24.09
N ALA A 3 -3.50 -4.35 -23.83
CA ALA A 3 -3.49 -4.95 -22.50
C ALA A 3 -2.97 -3.99 -21.45
N ARG A 4 -1.99 -3.18 -21.81
CA ARG A 4 -1.43 -2.18 -20.91
C ARG A 4 -2.46 -1.17 -20.44
N ASP A 5 -3.28 -0.66 -21.38
CA ASP A 5 -4.33 0.31 -21.05
C ASP A 5 -5.39 -0.31 -20.16
N TYR A 6 -5.70 -1.57 -20.41
CA TYR A 6 -6.66 -2.30 -19.60
C TYR A 6 -6.15 -2.46 -18.15
N ALA A 7 -4.88 -2.80 -17.99
CA ALA A 7 -4.29 -2.98 -16.68
C ALA A 7 -4.27 -1.68 -15.87
N ILE A 8 -4.02 -0.55 -16.52
CA ILE A 8 -4.05 0.75 -15.86
C ILE A 8 -5.47 1.13 -15.47
N LYS A 9 -6.44 0.83 -16.33
CA LYS A 9 -7.84 1.19 -16.11
C LYS A 9 -8.47 0.42 -14.97
N TYR A 10 -8.00 -0.79 -14.70
CA TYR A 10 -8.58 -1.67 -13.68
C TYR A 10 -7.51 -2.13 -12.69
N PRO A 11 -6.94 -1.19 -11.91
CA PRO A 11 -5.92 -1.55 -10.93
C PRO A 11 -6.54 -2.37 -9.79
N LEU A 12 -5.72 -3.18 -9.16
CA LEU A 12 -6.15 -3.97 -8.01
C LEU A 12 -6.21 -3.10 -6.76
N ASP A 13 -7.26 -3.25 -5.98
CA ASP A 13 -7.38 -2.53 -4.71
C ASP A 13 -6.58 -3.19 -3.58
N ALA A 14 -6.22 -4.45 -3.74
CA ALA A 14 -5.45 -5.15 -2.73
C ALA A 14 -4.40 -6.03 -3.38
N VAL A 15 -3.24 -6.15 -2.72
CA VAL A 15 -2.16 -6.98 -3.21
C VAL A 15 -1.59 -7.79 -2.05
N HIS A 16 -1.03 -8.95 -2.38
CA HIS A 16 -0.38 -9.80 -1.40
C HIS A 16 0.88 -9.13 -0.85
N VAL A 17 1.28 -9.55 0.34
CA VAL A 17 2.43 -8.95 1.04
C VAL A 17 3.69 -8.96 0.19
N GLU A 18 3.96 -10.04 -0.53
CA GLU A 18 5.15 -10.13 -1.38
C GLU A 18 5.12 -9.09 -2.51
N LYS A 19 3.97 -8.91 -3.12
CA LYS A 19 3.83 -7.93 -4.20
C LYS A 19 3.94 -6.50 -3.65
N PHE A 20 3.36 -6.25 -2.50
CA PHE A 20 3.45 -4.94 -1.87
C PHE A 20 4.91 -4.61 -1.55
N ALA A 21 5.66 -5.56 -1.01
CA ALA A 21 7.08 -5.37 -0.71
C ALA A 21 7.86 -4.99 -1.96
N GLU A 22 7.60 -5.68 -3.06
CA GLU A 22 8.22 -5.39 -4.34
C GLU A 22 7.89 -3.97 -4.81
N LEU A 23 6.62 -3.59 -4.69
CA LEU A 23 6.17 -2.27 -5.15
C LEU A 23 6.80 -1.12 -4.38
N ILE A 24 7.02 -1.27 -3.07
CA ILE A 24 7.64 -0.21 -2.26
C ILE A 24 9.15 -0.36 -2.12
N GLY A 25 9.72 -1.39 -2.73
CA GLY A 25 11.17 -1.57 -2.71
C GLY A 25 11.74 -2.00 -1.36
N LYS A 26 10.98 -2.77 -0.57
CA LYS A 26 11.43 -3.27 0.72
C LYS A 26 11.42 -4.80 0.75
N PRO A 27 12.25 -5.42 1.61
CA PRO A 27 12.19 -6.86 1.78
C PRO A 27 10.84 -7.29 2.35
N LYS A 28 10.40 -8.51 2.01
CA LYS A 28 9.17 -9.07 2.54
C LYS A 28 9.14 -9.05 4.08
N THR A 29 10.28 -9.35 4.70
CA THR A 29 10.37 -9.36 6.16
C THR A 29 10.08 -7.99 6.77
N ALA A 30 10.53 -6.92 6.11
CA ALA A 30 10.25 -5.56 6.58
C ALA A 30 8.76 -5.25 6.52
N VAL A 31 8.09 -5.68 5.44
CA VAL A 31 6.65 -5.49 5.30
C VAL A 31 5.89 -6.29 6.36
N GLU A 32 6.31 -7.52 6.61
CA GLU A 32 5.70 -8.34 7.65
C GLU A 32 5.82 -7.67 9.03
N GLU A 33 6.96 -7.08 9.32
CA GLU A 33 7.15 -6.34 10.56
C GLU A 33 6.23 -5.12 10.64
N MET A 34 6.04 -4.42 9.53
CA MET A 34 5.10 -3.28 9.47
C MET A 34 3.68 -3.75 9.75
N ILE A 35 3.29 -4.91 9.23
CA ILE A 35 1.97 -5.45 9.49
C ILE A 35 1.80 -5.82 10.96
N LYS A 36 2.81 -6.46 11.55
CA LYS A 36 2.78 -6.81 12.98
C LYS A 36 2.67 -5.57 13.86
N ALA A 37 3.32 -4.49 13.46
CA ALA A 37 3.29 -3.23 14.18
C ALA A 37 2.03 -2.41 13.88
N ARG A 38 1.11 -2.94 13.08
CA ARG A 38 -0.14 -2.27 12.68
C ARG A 38 0.08 -0.96 11.96
N LYS A 39 1.10 -0.93 11.12
CA LYS A 39 1.45 0.27 10.34
C LYS A 39 0.91 0.24 8.91
N LEU A 40 0.23 -0.82 8.52
CA LEU A 40 -0.32 -0.96 7.18
C LEU A 40 -1.80 -1.36 7.23
N PRO A 41 -2.61 -0.84 6.29
CA PRO A 41 -4.00 -1.29 6.17
C PRO A 41 -4.02 -2.67 5.52
N VAL A 42 -4.40 -3.67 6.28
CA VAL A 42 -4.48 -5.03 5.77
C VAL A 42 -5.88 -5.58 5.92
N ILE A 43 -6.24 -6.43 4.98
CA ILE A 43 -7.46 -7.23 5.09
C ILE A 43 -7.04 -8.70 5.13
N GLU A 44 -7.88 -9.49 5.77
CA GLU A 44 -7.64 -10.92 5.87
C GLU A 44 -8.73 -11.64 5.12
N LEU A 45 -8.35 -12.38 4.09
CA LEU A 45 -9.28 -13.12 3.27
C LEU A 45 -9.28 -14.57 3.74
N ARG A 46 -10.42 -15.03 4.24
CA ARG A 46 -10.59 -16.39 4.74
C ARG A 46 -11.53 -17.17 3.86
N ASP A 47 -11.24 -18.45 3.73
CA ASP A 47 -12.16 -19.38 3.05
C ASP A 47 -13.36 -19.64 3.98
N PRO A 48 -14.58 -19.26 3.57
CA PRO A 48 -15.76 -19.46 4.41
C PRO A 48 -16.06 -20.94 4.66
N ASN A 49 -15.52 -21.82 3.83
CA ASN A 49 -15.70 -23.26 4.01
C ASN A 49 -14.71 -23.86 5.01
N LYS A 50 -13.79 -23.07 5.52
CA LYS A 50 -12.77 -23.52 6.48
C LYS A 50 -12.69 -22.53 7.65
N PRO A 51 -13.76 -22.40 8.43
CA PRO A 51 -13.83 -21.41 9.50
C PRO A 51 -12.79 -21.64 10.61
N ASN A 52 -12.27 -22.84 10.72
CA ASN A 52 -11.29 -23.18 11.74
C ASN A 52 -9.84 -23.07 11.25
N ALA A 53 -9.63 -22.57 10.04
CA ALA A 53 -8.29 -22.35 9.55
C ALA A 53 -7.57 -21.30 10.41
N ARG A 54 -6.27 -21.50 10.63
CA ARG A 54 -5.48 -20.66 11.53
C ARG A 54 -5.52 -19.20 11.16
N ALA A 55 -5.30 -18.91 9.90
CA ALA A 55 -5.26 -17.53 9.43
C ALA A 55 -5.63 -17.51 7.96
N GLY A 56 -6.34 -16.47 7.56
CA GLY A 56 -6.54 -16.19 6.16
C GLY A 56 -5.32 -15.53 5.57
N GLU A 57 -5.34 -15.34 4.27
CA GLU A 57 -4.30 -14.60 3.60
C GLU A 57 -4.42 -13.12 3.95
N ARG A 58 -3.29 -12.49 4.17
CA ARG A 58 -3.23 -11.06 4.44
C ARG A 58 -2.89 -10.31 3.18
N TRP A 59 -3.71 -9.31 2.88
CA TRP A 59 -3.55 -8.48 1.70
C TRP A 59 -3.49 -7.02 2.13
N VAL A 60 -2.64 -6.25 1.48
CA VAL A 60 -2.54 -4.81 1.76
C VAL A 60 -3.59 -4.08 0.93
N TYR A 61 -4.41 -3.26 1.60
CA TYR A 61 -5.47 -2.51 0.93
C TYR A 61 -4.90 -1.21 0.39
N ILE A 62 -4.74 -1.14 -0.91
CA ILE A 62 -4.00 -0.07 -1.58
C ILE A 62 -4.68 1.31 -1.48
N PRO A 63 -6.02 1.45 -1.67
CA PRO A 63 -6.62 2.78 -1.60
C PRO A 63 -6.39 3.47 -0.26
N GLU A 64 -6.48 2.73 0.85
CA GLU A 64 -6.25 3.31 2.17
C GLU A 64 -4.79 3.63 2.39
N PHE A 65 -3.88 2.80 1.89
CA PHE A 65 -2.45 3.09 1.95
C PHE A 65 -2.15 4.39 1.19
N ASN A 66 -2.70 4.53 0.00
CA ASN A 66 -2.49 5.74 -0.82
C ASN A 66 -3.06 6.98 -0.14
N ARG A 67 -4.24 6.86 0.48
CA ARG A 67 -4.85 7.96 1.22
C ARG A 67 -3.94 8.40 2.37
N ALA A 68 -3.42 7.45 3.11
CA ALA A 68 -2.54 7.76 4.25
C ALA A 68 -1.24 8.41 3.81
N VAL A 69 -0.68 7.97 2.69
CA VAL A 69 0.54 8.58 2.14
C VAL A 69 0.29 10.03 1.75
N ARG A 70 -0.82 10.30 1.07
CA ARG A 70 -1.17 11.66 0.69
C ARG A 70 -1.38 12.55 1.92
N GLU A 71 -2.09 12.03 2.91
CA GLU A 71 -2.35 12.76 4.15
C GLU A 71 -1.04 13.06 4.89
N ALA A 72 -0.15 12.09 4.98
CA ALA A 72 1.14 12.29 5.61
C ALA A 72 1.94 13.39 4.92
N TYR A 73 1.88 13.44 3.59
CA TYR A 73 2.56 14.48 2.83
C TYR A 73 2.00 15.87 3.15
N TYR A 74 0.67 16.00 3.09
CA TYR A 74 0.04 17.31 3.30
C TYR A 74 0.06 17.77 4.75
N ASN A 75 0.26 16.87 5.70
CA ASN A 75 0.37 17.24 7.11
C ASN A 75 1.76 17.67 7.53
N ARG A 76 2.74 17.63 6.61
CA ARG A 76 4.08 18.11 6.92
C ARG A 76 4.07 19.64 7.01
N PRO A 77 4.97 20.23 7.82
CA PRO A 77 5.10 21.69 7.85
C PRO A 77 5.33 22.25 6.44
N VAL A 78 4.71 23.40 6.16
CA VAL A 78 4.76 23.99 4.81
C VAL A 78 6.19 24.18 4.32
N GLU A 79 7.10 24.61 5.19
CA GLU A 79 8.50 24.86 4.83
C GLU A 79 9.18 23.57 4.35
N GLN A 80 8.81 22.42 4.92
CA GLN A 80 9.38 21.13 4.52
C GLN A 80 8.62 20.54 3.33
N ARG A 81 7.31 20.66 3.35
CA ARG A 81 6.47 20.09 2.30
C ARG A 81 6.74 20.71 0.94
N ASP A 82 6.88 22.04 0.91
CA ASP A 82 6.97 22.76 -0.35
C ASP A 82 8.38 23.21 -0.73
N ALA A 83 9.39 22.86 0.08
CA ALA A 83 10.77 23.27 -0.19
C ALA A 83 11.26 22.80 -1.57
N TRP A 84 10.84 21.62 -1.98
CA TRP A 84 11.27 21.07 -3.27
C TRP A 84 10.75 21.89 -4.47
N LEU A 85 9.63 22.61 -4.29
CA LEU A 85 9.09 23.46 -5.35
C LEU A 85 10.06 24.58 -5.69
N LEU A 86 10.71 25.16 -4.67
CA LEU A 86 11.71 26.20 -4.90
C LEU A 86 12.91 25.63 -5.65
N TRP A 87 13.30 24.42 -5.29
CA TRP A 87 14.44 23.77 -5.95
C TRP A 87 14.10 23.47 -7.42
N MET A 88 12.85 23.17 -7.72
CA MET A 88 12.39 22.91 -9.09
C MET A 88 12.17 24.19 -9.90
N GLY A 89 12.26 25.37 -9.26
CA GLY A 89 12.03 26.64 -9.94
C GLY A 89 10.56 27.02 -10.07
N LEU A 90 9.72 26.43 -9.25
CA LEU A 90 8.27 26.70 -9.30
C LEU A 90 7.79 27.69 -8.25
#